data_ced550f45015e57e4ad7a47e38500239
#
_entry.id   ced550f45015e57e4ad7a47e38500239
#
_cell.length_a   1.000
_cell.length_b   1.000
_cell.length_c   1.000
_cell.angle_alpha   90.00
_cell.angle_beta   90.00
_cell.angle_gamma   90.00
#
_symmetry.space_group_name_H-M   'P 1'
#
loop_
_entity.id
_entity.type
_entity.pdbx_description
1 polymer ?
#
loop_
_entity_poly.entity_id
_entity_poly.type
_entity_poly.pdbx_seq_one_letter_code
_entity_poly.pdbx_strand_id
1 'polypeptide(L)'
;MAKLTYLGCDQDAYCTSVARHIHSFEESTGHKVHVRILDNDEYFTNRLGPYLEGENPADVYMSGPVLVWQHYGAGYVEPLDPFLARASSGYDPDDFLPSLLRCNRWSGRFGEPLGVGPLLEIPVNCESYNLAYVPEILDRAGVSVPNTWSEYFAASRTIAERVGPCRGFAQRGTDAWHTIYTGFASQFWTSGGTDFDRTRVCAIAEPRARRTTEAFLRALAAAGPTDWLNQRWYELALDFAAGRYGLIVDSDHYVAYFEDATKSKMKGKIAYRLPPAGEDGAIRSNLWSWSVVMNSRSLNKDAAWEFIEWATGRDFLMRSAFEGNMNPTRRSTWDSSRFLETASDWGDFAAVARKLVEEIAEIQVMPCVNYIDVARRWTRALLDAYQDLDSVESHLRTAAAEIDELVDRYR
;
A
#
# COMPACT_ATOMS: atom_id res chain seq x y z
N MET A 1 -7.96 -35.38 3.03
CA MET A 1 -6.65 -34.78 3.33
C MET A 1 -6.05 -34.24 2.03
N ALA A 2 -5.89 -32.94 1.93
CA ALA A 2 -5.27 -32.29 0.77
C ALA A 2 -3.82 -31.87 1.11
N LYS A 3 -3.01 -31.67 0.06
CA LYS A 3 -1.72 -31.00 0.15
C LYS A 3 -1.85 -29.65 -0.57
N LEU A 4 -1.65 -28.58 0.14
CA LEU A 4 -1.77 -27.21 -0.36
C LEU A 4 -0.39 -26.56 -0.46
N THR A 5 -0.25 -25.60 -1.34
CA THR A 5 0.89 -24.68 -1.38
C THR A 5 0.42 -23.25 -1.13
N TYR A 6 0.97 -22.60 -0.11
CA TYR A 6 0.82 -21.18 0.14
C TYR A 6 2.08 -20.43 -0.31
N LEU A 7 1.89 -19.35 -1.07
CA LEU A 7 2.97 -18.50 -1.57
C LEU A 7 2.87 -17.10 -0.93
N GLY A 8 3.92 -16.70 -0.22
CA GLY A 8 4.05 -15.39 0.41
C GLY A 8 5.39 -14.73 0.14
N CYS A 9 5.62 -13.53 0.69
CA CYS A 9 6.89 -12.81 0.60
C CYS A 9 7.56 -12.65 1.97
N ASP A 10 8.91 -12.52 1.98
CA ASP A 10 9.74 -12.61 3.19
C ASP A 10 9.67 -11.39 4.12
N GLN A 11 9.41 -10.21 3.61
CA GLN A 11 9.38 -8.97 4.40
C GLN A 11 7.98 -8.62 4.94
N ASP A 12 7.02 -9.51 4.76
CA ASP A 12 5.66 -9.31 5.24
C ASP A 12 5.41 -10.03 6.56
N ALA A 13 4.94 -9.28 7.57
CA ALA A 13 4.68 -9.82 8.90
C ALA A 13 3.56 -10.85 8.91
N TYR A 14 2.53 -10.69 8.07
CA TYR A 14 1.45 -11.67 7.93
C TYR A 14 1.96 -12.99 7.36
N CYS A 15 2.78 -12.97 6.29
CA CYS A 15 3.37 -14.16 5.72
C CYS A 15 4.25 -14.92 6.74
N THR A 16 5.00 -14.15 7.54
CA THR A 16 5.81 -14.71 8.63
C THR A 16 4.94 -15.35 9.71
N SER A 17 3.81 -14.73 10.08
CA SER A 17 2.83 -15.31 11.02
C SER A 17 2.22 -16.60 10.48
N VAL A 18 1.85 -16.64 9.18
CA VAL A 18 1.35 -17.88 8.54
C VAL A 18 2.38 -18.99 8.66
N ALA A 19 3.63 -18.73 8.29
CA ALA A 19 4.71 -19.73 8.36
C ALA A 19 4.91 -20.24 9.79
N ARG A 20 4.82 -19.37 10.79
CA ARG A 20 5.01 -19.70 12.22
C ARG A 20 3.88 -20.58 12.78
N HIS A 21 2.65 -20.35 12.35
CA HIS A 21 1.47 -20.95 12.96
C HIS A 21 0.76 -22.01 12.10
N ILE A 22 1.31 -22.34 10.93
CA ILE A 22 0.67 -23.26 9.97
C ILE A 22 0.33 -24.62 10.57
N HIS A 23 1.13 -25.11 11.53
CA HIS A 23 0.88 -26.38 12.20
C HIS A 23 -0.48 -26.44 12.90
N SER A 24 -1.00 -25.31 13.41
CA SER A 24 -2.32 -25.28 14.04
C SER A 24 -3.46 -25.50 13.04
N PHE A 25 -3.32 -25.03 11.80
CA PHE A 25 -4.23 -25.36 10.71
C PHE A 25 -4.14 -26.85 10.35
N GLU A 26 -2.91 -27.35 10.21
CA GLU A 26 -2.67 -28.75 9.86
C GLU A 26 -3.23 -29.73 10.90
N GLU A 27 -3.08 -29.41 12.18
CA GLU A 27 -3.60 -30.23 13.29
C GLU A 27 -5.15 -30.20 13.32
N SER A 28 -5.77 -29.05 13.09
CA SER A 28 -7.23 -28.92 13.16
C SER A 28 -7.96 -29.53 11.97
N THR A 29 -7.35 -29.54 10.77
CA THR A 29 -8.00 -29.98 9.53
C THR A 29 -7.49 -31.31 8.97
N GLY A 30 -6.27 -31.71 9.37
CA GLY A 30 -5.57 -32.84 8.79
C GLY A 30 -4.95 -32.55 7.40
N HIS A 31 -5.15 -31.36 6.83
CA HIS A 31 -4.48 -30.93 5.60
C HIS A 31 -2.99 -30.72 5.84
N LYS A 32 -2.20 -30.67 4.77
CA LYS A 32 -0.78 -30.29 4.82
C LYS A 32 -0.55 -29.08 3.92
N VAL A 33 0.25 -28.11 4.40
CA VAL A 33 0.54 -26.90 3.67
C VAL A 33 2.04 -26.73 3.49
N HIS A 34 2.48 -26.69 2.25
CA HIS A 34 3.81 -26.26 1.90
C HIS A 34 3.84 -24.72 1.85
N VAL A 35 4.44 -24.10 2.88
CA VAL A 35 4.60 -22.65 2.92
C VAL A 35 5.86 -22.28 2.13
N ARG A 36 5.70 -21.53 1.05
CA ARG A 36 6.76 -21.04 0.20
C ARG A 36 6.84 -19.53 0.33
N ILE A 37 7.97 -19.06 0.85
CA ILE A 37 8.23 -17.61 1.00
C ILE A 37 9.29 -17.23 -0.02
N LEU A 38 8.95 -16.25 -0.87
CA LEU A 38 9.87 -15.69 -1.86
C LEU A 38 10.54 -14.44 -1.29
N ASP A 39 11.71 -14.14 -1.83
CA ASP A 39 12.34 -12.84 -1.64
C ASP A 39 11.42 -11.72 -2.13
N ASN A 40 11.40 -10.60 -1.42
CA ASN A 40 10.52 -9.47 -1.71
C ASN A 40 10.71 -8.94 -3.14
N ASP A 41 11.96 -8.82 -3.61
CA ASP A 41 12.23 -8.32 -4.95
C ASP A 41 11.74 -9.32 -6.02
N GLU A 42 11.90 -10.64 -5.79
CA GLU A 42 11.35 -11.68 -6.66
C GLU A 42 9.82 -11.61 -6.70
N TYR A 43 9.19 -11.41 -5.54
CA TYR A 43 7.74 -11.31 -5.42
C TYR A 43 7.19 -10.10 -6.19
N PHE A 44 7.76 -8.93 -5.99
CA PHE A 44 7.28 -7.66 -6.56
C PHE A 44 7.72 -7.40 -8.00
N THR A 45 8.67 -8.15 -8.56
CA THR A 45 8.96 -8.09 -10.00
C THR A 45 7.82 -8.66 -10.83
N ASN A 46 6.76 -9.17 -10.17
CA ASN A 46 5.56 -9.74 -10.77
C ASN A 46 5.86 -10.93 -11.71
N ARG A 47 6.82 -11.77 -11.32
CA ARG A 47 7.16 -13.01 -12.03
C ARG A 47 6.50 -14.22 -11.38
N LEU A 48 5.29 -14.06 -10.86
CA LEU A 48 4.58 -15.14 -10.17
C LEU A 48 4.00 -16.20 -11.12
N GLY A 49 3.91 -15.91 -12.43
CA GLY A 49 3.38 -16.84 -13.43
C GLY A 49 3.87 -18.28 -13.25
N PRO A 50 5.19 -18.57 -13.17
CA PRO A 50 5.69 -19.93 -12.96
C PRO A 50 5.19 -20.62 -11.69
N TYR A 51 4.86 -19.87 -10.64
CA TYR A 51 4.31 -20.37 -9.39
C TYR A 51 2.80 -20.56 -9.42
N LEU A 52 2.11 -19.93 -10.36
CA LEU A 52 0.65 -19.98 -10.51
C LEU A 52 0.21 -20.93 -11.63
N GLU A 53 1.09 -21.27 -12.58
CA GLU A 53 0.79 -22.11 -13.75
C GLU A 53 1.44 -23.49 -13.75
N GLY A 54 2.53 -23.69 -13.01
CA GLY A 54 3.37 -24.89 -13.07
C GLY A 54 2.65 -26.20 -12.74
N GLU A 55 3.38 -27.32 -12.73
CA GLU A 55 2.83 -28.64 -12.38
C GLU A 55 2.28 -28.73 -10.96
N ASN A 56 2.81 -27.90 -10.04
CA ASN A 56 2.35 -27.77 -8.65
C ASN A 56 2.12 -26.30 -8.34
N PRO A 57 1.04 -25.71 -8.87
CA PRO A 57 0.75 -24.28 -8.68
C PRO A 57 0.46 -23.99 -7.21
N ALA A 58 0.74 -22.78 -6.76
CA ALA A 58 0.28 -22.32 -5.47
C ALA A 58 -1.25 -22.35 -5.43
N ASP A 59 -1.84 -22.93 -4.39
CA ASP A 59 -3.29 -22.97 -4.18
C ASP A 59 -3.80 -21.63 -3.64
N VAL A 60 -3.03 -21.02 -2.74
CA VAL A 60 -3.30 -19.69 -2.14
C VAL A 60 -2.04 -18.87 -2.19
N TYR A 61 -2.17 -17.59 -2.50
CA TYR A 61 -1.03 -16.68 -2.54
C TYR A 61 -1.39 -15.29 -2.04
N MET A 62 -0.39 -14.55 -1.53
CA MET A 62 -0.54 -13.16 -1.14
C MET A 62 -0.66 -12.27 -2.38
N SER A 63 -1.43 -11.22 -2.34
CA SER A 63 -1.60 -10.26 -3.42
C SER A 63 -1.98 -8.88 -2.88
N GLY A 64 -2.31 -7.98 -3.76
CA GLY A 64 -2.84 -6.65 -3.48
C GLY A 64 -3.44 -6.05 -4.75
N PRO A 65 -4.05 -4.86 -4.68
CA PRO A 65 -4.99 -4.38 -5.70
C PRO A 65 -4.51 -4.49 -7.15
N VAL A 66 -3.44 -3.81 -7.51
CA VAL A 66 -2.98 -3.79 -8.92
C VAL A 66 -2.37 -5.13 -9.36
N LEU A 67 -1.84 -5.92 -8.40
CA LEU A 67 -1.32 -7.26 -8.66
C LEU A 67 -2.46 -8.22 -8.98
N VAL A 68 -3.52 -8.21 -8.18
CA VAL A 68 -4.67 -9.08 -8.37
C VAL A 68 -5.41 -8.77 -9.68
N TRP A 69 -5.45 -7.51 -10.10
CA TRP A 69 -6.08 -7.16 -11.39
C TRP A 69 -5.36 -7.82 -12.58
N GLN A 70 -4.03 -7.79 -12.56
CA GLN A 70 -3.23 -8.47 -13.57
C GLN A 70 -3.42 -9.99 -13.52
N HIS A 71 -3.39 -10.58 -12.34
CA HIS A 71 -3.60 -12.00 -12.17
C HIS A 71 -5.03 -12.45 -12.55
N TYR A 72 -6.03 -11.62 -12.27
CA TYR A 72 -7.41 -11.87 -12.69
C TYR A 72 -7.56 -11.82 -14.21
N GLY A 73 -6.97 -10.82 -14.85
CA GLY A 73 -6.92 -10.74 -16.32
C GLY A 73 -6.18 -11.90 -16.98
N ALA A 74 -5.19 -12.49 -16.31
CA ALA A 74 -4.46 -13.67 -16.75
C ALA A 74 -5.18 -15.01 -16.41
N GLY A 75 -6.31 -14.96 -15.70
CA GLY A 75 -7.11 -16.14 -15.37
C GLY A 75 -6.55 -16.96 -14.20
N TYR A 76 -5.79 -16.36 -13.27
CA TYR A 76 -5.24 -17.05 -12.10
C TYR A 76 -6.06 -16.88 -10.83
N VAL A 77 -7.08 -16.01 -10.84
CA VAL A 77 -7.86 -15.69 -9.64
C VAL A 77 -9.20 -16.43 -9.67
N GLU A 78 -9.49 -17.15 -8.62
CA GLU A 78 -10.81 -17.73 -8.36
C GLU A 78 -11.69 -16.72 -7.64
N PRO A 79 -12.88 -16.35 -8.17
CA PRO A 79 -13.86 -15.55 -7.46
C PRO A 79 -14.31 -16.18 -6.16
N LEU A 80 -14.28 -15.41 -5.07
CA LEU A 80 -14.47 -15.94 -3.72
C LEU A 80 -15.93 -15.89 -3.21
N ASP A 81 -16.87 -15.24 -3.93
CA ASP A 81 -18.27 -15.14 -3.50
C ASP A 81 -18.94 -16.50 -3.21
N PRO A 82 -18.76 -17.57 -4.05
CA PRO A 82 -19.36 -18.87 -3.78
C PRO A 82 -18.82 -19.53 -2.51
N PHE A 83 -17.57 -19.25 -2.15
CA PHE A 83 -16.92 -19.77 -0.95
C PHE A 83 -17.35 -18.97 0.27
N LEU A 84 -17.38 -17.65 0.17
CA LEU A 84 -17.82 -16.76 1.23
C LEU A 84 -19.29 -17.03 1.64
N ALA A 85 -20.15 -17.34 0.67
CA ALA A 85 -21.56 -17.67 0.92
C ALA A 85 -21.75 -18.95 1.76
N ARG A 86 -20.75 -19.84 1.81
CA ARG A 86 -20.75 -21.09 2.57
C ARG A 86 -19.70 -21.12 3.69
N ALA A 87 -19.15 -19.95 4.02
CA ALA A 87 -18.19 -19.82 5.11
C ALA A 87 -18.75 -20.34 6.43
N SER A 88 -17.88 -20.81 7.30
CA SER A 88 -18.26 -21.29 8.63
C SER A 88 -18.99 -20.18 9.41
N SER A 89 -19.92 -20.55 10.28
CA SER A 89 -20.72 -19.60 11.06
C SER A 89 -19.91 -18.68 11.96
N GLY A 90 -18.65 -19.04 12.25
CA GLY A 90 -17.73 -18.23 13.06
C GLY A 90 -16.84 -17.29 12.26
N TYR A 91 -16.85 -17.37 10.92
CA TYR A 91 -15.96 -16.58 10.08
C TYR A 91 -16.27 -15.08 10.08
N ASP A 92 -17.57 -14.73 10.11
CA ASP A 92 -18.09 -13.37 10.20
C ASP A 92 -17.42 -12.38 9.20
N PRO A 93 -17.83 -12.41 7.93
CA PRO A 93 -17.29 -11.50 6.92
C PRO A 93 -17.65 -10.02 7.16
N ASP A 94 -18.72 -9.75 7.91
CA ASP A 94 -19.14 -8.38 8.24
C ASP A 94 -18.22 -7.70 9.27
N ASP A 95 -17.34 -8.45 9.92
CA ASP A 95 -16.31 -7.93 10.80
C ASP A 95 -15.15 -7.25 10.04
N PHE A 96 -14.97 -7.53 8.75
CA PHE A 96 -13.99 -6.80 7.94
C PHE A 96 -14.40 -5.33 7.76
N LEU A 97 -13.39 -4.46 7.63
CA LEU A 97 -13.61 -3.06 7.26
C LEU A 97 -14.23 -2.99 5.86
N PRO A 98 -15.38 -2.32 5.68
CA PRO A 98 -16.11 -2.33 4.39
C PRO A 98 -15.33 -1.72 3.23
N SER A 99 -14.45 -0.75 3.50
CA SER A 99 -13.55 -0.15 2.52
C SER A 99 -12.65 -1.20 1.87
N LEU A 100 -12.13 -2.16 2.67
CA LEU A 100 -11.21 -3.20 2.21
C LEU A 100 -11.94 -4.26 1.38
N LEU A 101 -13.11 -4.75 1.84
CA LEU A 101 -13.90 -5.68 1.02
C LEU A 101 -14.37 -5.03 -0.29
N ARG A 102 -14.67 -3.72 -0.27
CA ARG A 102 -15.06 -2.98 -1.46
C ARG A 102 -13.91 -2.88 -2.46
N CYS A 103 -12.71 -2.50 -2.02
CA CYS A 103 -11.57 -2.36 -2.92
C CYS A 103 -11.08 -3.69 -3.51
N ASN A 104 -11.40 -4.81 -2.88
CA ASN A 104 -11.06 -6.16 -3.32
C ASN A 104 -12.09 -6.77 -4.30
N ARG A 105 -13.10 -5.98 -4.73
CA ARG A 105 -14.08 -6.35 -5.74
C ARG A 105 -13.84 -5.60 -7.03
N TRP A 106 -13.75 -6.32 -8.14
CA TRP A 106 -13.63 -5.71 -9.46
C TRP A 106 -14.18 -6.61 -10.56
N SER A 107 -14.78 -6.00 -11.58
CA SER A 107 -15.39 -6.68 -12.71
C SER A 107 -14.39 -7.22 -13.75
N GLY A 108 -13.13 -6.79 -13.69
CA GLY A 108 -12.12 -7.08 -14.72
C GLY A 108 -12.15 -6.10 -15.91
N ARG A 109 -13.01 -5.09 -15.90
CA ARG A 109 -13.13 -4.14 -17.01
C ARG A 109 -12.40 -2.83 -16.70
N PHE A 110 -11.62 -2.37 -17.65
CA PHE A 110 -10.88 -1.12 -17.51
C PHE A 110 -11.80 0.05 -17.17
N GLY A 111 -11.45 0.78 -16.12
CA GLY A 111 -12.17 1.97 -15.65
C GLY A 111 -13.51 1.73 -14.99
N GLU A 112 -13.95 0.49 -14.80
CA GLU A 112 -15.07 0.22 -13.92
C GLU A 112 -14.66 0.38 -12.46
N PRO A 113 -15.50 1.00 -11.61
CA PRO A 113 -15.13 1.29 -10.24
C PRO A 113 -14.95 0.01 -9.42
N LEU A 114 -14.07 0.08 -8.44
CA LEU A 114 -13.96 -0.95 -7.41
C LEU A 114 -15.25 -1.02 -6.58
N GLY A 115 -15.51 -2.20 -6.01
CA GLY A 115 -16.76 -2.49 -5.29
C GLY A 115 -17.84 -3.13 -6.18
N VAL A 116 -17.59 -3.22 -7.48
CA VAL A 116 -18.49 -3.85 -8.46
C VAL A 116 -17.82 -5.12 -9.00
N GLY A 117 -18.60 -6.20 -9.16
CA GLY A 117 -18.08 -7.49 -9.63
C GLY A 117 -17.70 -8.45 -8.51
N PRO A 118 -17.03 -9.58 -8.85
CA PRO A 118 -16.68 -10.60 -7.88
C PRO A 118 -15.68 -10.13 -6.84
N LEU A 119 -15.72 -10.75 -5.67
CA LEU A 119 -14.67 -10.65 -4.66
C LEU A 119 -13.47 -11.47 -5.11
N LEU A 120 -12.33 -10.83 -5.31
CA LEU A 120 -11.12 -11.45 -5.86
C LEU A 120 -10.15 -11.92 -4.78
N GLU A 121 -10.19 -11.30 -3.60
CA GLU A 121 -9.22 -11.52 -2.54
C GLU A 121 -9.80 -11.16 -1.16
N ILE A 122 -9.27 -11.76 -0.10
CA ILE A 122 -9.65 -11.47 1.30
C ILE A 122 -8.53 -10.65 1.96
N PRO A 123 -8.84 -9.49 2.58
CA PRO A 123 -7.82 -8.60 3.14
C PRO A 123 -7.19 -9.17 4.41
N VAL A 124 -5.86 -9.07 4.53
CA VAL A 124 -5.07 -9.53 5.68
C VAL A 124 -4.31 -8.41 6.37
N ASN A 125 -4.01 -7.34 5.63
CA ASN A 125 -3.36 -6.13 6.10
C ASN A 125 -3.80 -4.96 5.21
N CYS A 126 -3.70 -3.74 5.71
CA CYS A 126 -3.95 -2.56 4.88
C CYS A 126 -2.91 -1.48 5.17
N GLU A 127 -2.72 -0.61 4.20
CA GLU A 127 -1.91 0.59 4.33
C GLU A 127 -2.73 1.79 3.89
N SER A 128 -2.81 2.79 4.75
CA SER A 128 -3.22 4.13 4.37
C SER A 128 -2.03 5.08 4.54
N TYR A 129 -2.07 6.24 3.91
CA TYR A 129 -0.94 7.15 3.97
C TYR A 129 -1.24 8.32 4.90
N ASN A 130 -0.57 8.34 6.04
CA ASN A 130 -0.67 9.40 7.02
C ASN A 130 0.51 10.38 6.94
N LEU A 131 0.40 11.49 7.64
CA LEU A 131 1.52 12.37 7.95
C LEU A 131 2.13 11.92 9.29
N ALA A 132 3.36 11.39 9.25
CA ALA A 132 4.18 11.24 10.44
C ALA A 132 5.23 12.36 10.49
N TYR A 133 5.48 12.90 11.68
CA TYR A 133 6.42 14.01 11.86
C TYR A 133 7.12 13.95 13.22
N VAL A 134 8.27 14.61 13.31
CA VAL A 134 9.06 14.71 14.55
C VAL A 134 8.87 16.11 15.14
N PRO A 135 8.04 16.30 16.18
CA PRO A 135 7.77 17.62 16.78
C PRO A 135 9.02 18.41 17.13
N GLU A 136 10.03 17.78 17.75
CA GLU A 136 11.29 18.43 18.13
C GLU A 136 12.03 19.03 16.91
N ILE A 137 11.96 18.39 15.73
CA ILE A 137 12.58 18.91 14.51
C ILE A 137 11.81 20.13 14.01
N LEU A 138 10.47 20.08 14.04
CA LEU A 138 9.62 21.20 13.63
C LEU A 138 9.86 22.42 14.55
N ASP A 139 9.90 22.21 15.86
CA ASP A 139 10.16 23.25 16.86
C ASP A 139 11.53 23.91 16.63
N ARG A 140 12.58 23.11 16.40
CA ARG A 140 13.92 23.61 16.08
C ARG A 140 13.98 24.40 14.78
N ALA A 141 13.15 24.04 13.81
CA ALA A 141 13.01 24.78 12.55
C ALA A 141 12.15 26.05 12.71
N GLY A 142 11.36 26.16 13.78
CA GLY A 142 10.40 27.23 13.98
C GLY A 142 9.22 27.16 13.00
N VAL A 143 8.76 25.93 12.68
CA VAL A 143 7.62 25.69 11.79
C VAL A 143 6.51 24.95 12.50
N SER A 144 5.27 25.25 12.15
CA SER A 144 4.10 24.51 12.63
C SER A 144 3.88 23.23 11.83
N VAL A 145 3.10 22.30 12.38
CA VAL A 145 2.66 21.10 11.66
C VAL A 145 1.82 21.52 10.45
N PRO A 146 2.18 21.09 9.22
CA PRO A 146 1.48 21.52 8.02
C PRO A 146 0.08 20.91 7.91
N ASN A 147 -0.92 21.73 7.51
CA ASN A 147 -2.28 21.32 7.24
C ASN A 147 -2.57 21.17 5.75
N THR A 148 -1.76 21.83 4.89
CA THR A 148 -1.89 21.78 3.43
C THR A 148 -0.60 21.35 2.78
N TRP A 149 -0.67 20.86 1.54
CA TRP A 149 0.53 20.49 0.78
C TRP A 149 1.46 21.66 0.52
N SER A 150 0.93 22.87 0.36
CA SER A 150 1.75 24.08 0.24
C SER A 150 2.56 24.36 1.52
N GLU A 151 1.90 24.24 2.68
CA GLU A 151 2.57 24.36 3.98
C GLU A 151 3.57 23.23 4.22
N TYR A 152 3.26 21.99 3.78
CA TYR A 152 4.15 20.83 3.88
C TYR A 152 5.47 21.09 3.13
N PHE A 153 5.40 21.58 1.90
CA PHE A 153 6.61 21.89 1.13
C PHE A 153 7.37 23.11 1.69
N ALA A 154 6.67 24.11 2.20
CA ALA A 154 7.30 25.27 2.83
C ALA A 154 8.03 24.88 4.13
N ALA A 155 7.36 24.09 5.00
CA ALA A 155 7.96 23.57 6.22
C ALA A 155 9.18 22.68 5.91
N SER A 156 9.06 21.82 4.90
CA SER A 156 10.15 20.92 4.48
C SER A 156 11.42 21.71 4.07
N ARG A 157 11.27 22.77 3.29
CA ARG A 157 12.40 23.63 2.92
C ARG A 157 13.02 24.29 4.15
N THR A 158 12.18 24.85 5.03
CA THR A 158 12.67 25.53 6.24
C THR A 158 13.41 24.55 7.18
N ILE A 159 12.92 23.30 7.31
CA ILE A 159 13.62 22.26 8.09
C ILE A 159 15.00 21.97 7.47
N ALA A 160 15.05 21.74 6.16
CA ALA A 160 16.31 21.46 5.47
C ALA A 160 17.34 22.60 5.58
N GLU A 161 16.88 23.86 5.63
CA GLU A 161 17.72 25.04 5.77
C GLU A 161 18.21 25.27 7.20
N ARG A 162 17.37 25.00 8.22
CA ARG A 162 17.63 25.43 9.61
C ARG A 162 18.08 24.29 10.53
N VAL A 163 17.78 23.05 10.21
CA VAL A 163 18.00 21.90 11.09
C VAL A 163 18.98 20.90 10.46
N GLY A 164 20.09 21.41 9.91
CA GLY A 164 21.12 20.52 9.38
C GLY A 164 21.72 19.57 10.45
N PRO A 165 22.02 18.31 10.14
CA PRO A 165 21.99 17.67 8.82
C PRO A 165 20.63 17.04 8.43
N CYS A 166 19.54 17.40 9.13
CA CYS A 166 18.19 16.90 8.84
C CYS A 166 17.69 17.42 7.49
N ARG A 167 17.00 16.55 6.74
CA ARG A 167 16.27 16.92 5.52
C ARG A 167 14.80 17.19 5.85
N GLY A 168 14.11 17.90 4.96
CA GLY A 168 12.74 18.35 5.22
C GLY A 168 11.76 17.20 5.28
N PHE A 169 11.73 16.36 4.25
CA PHE A 169 10.82 15.22 4.21
C PHE A 169 11.43 13.97 3.58
N ALA A 170 10.95 12.83 4.03
CA ALA A 170 11.26 11.53 3.48
C ALA A 170 10.33 11.19 2.31
N GLN A 171 10.86 10.57 1.26
CA GLN A 171 10.12 10.16 0.07
C GLN A 171 10.79 8.94 -0.56
N ARG A 172 9.99 7.88 -0.84
CA ARG A 172 10.46 6.73 -1.62
C ARG A 172 10.86 7.15 -3.03
N GLY A 173 11.92 6.53 -3.52
CA GLY A 173 12.41 6.66 -4.89
C GLY A 173 12.48 5.30 -5.57
N THR A 174 13.54 5.07 -6.34
CA THR A 174 13.79 3.90 -7.21
C THR A 174 12.87 3.84 -8.44
N ASP A 175 13.17 2.93 -9.36
CA ASP A 175 12.40 2.67 -10.57
C ASP A 175 11.26 1.63 -10.35
N ALA A 176 10.99 1.28 -9.09
CA ALA A 176 9.94 0.34 -8.76
C ALA A 176 8.56 0.95 -9.08
N TRP A 177 7.70 0.17 -9.71
CA TRP A 177 6.35 0.58 -10.11
C TRP A 177 5.52 1.17 -8.94
N HIS A 178 5.75 0.71 -7.72
CA HIS A 178 5.01 1.17 -6.54
C HIS A 178 5.50 2.53 -5.99
N THR A 179 6.54 3.14 -6.56
CA THR A 179 7.05 4.46 -6.12
C THR A 179 5.98 5.54 -6.21
N ILE A 180 5.09 5.48 -7.21
CA ILE A 180 4.00 6.46 -7.36
C ILE A 180 2.94 6.40 -6.24
N TYR A 181 2.80 5.26 -5.54
CA TYR A 181 1.79 5.08 -4.48
C TYR A 181 2.16 5.68 -3.13
N THR A 182 3.19 6.47 -3.06
CA THR A 182 3.71 7.08 -1.84
C THR A 182 3.15 8.49 -1.61
N GLY A 183 3.86 9.33 -0.88
CA GLY A 183 3.47 10.72 -0.65
C GLY A 183 3.19 11.50 -1.94
N PHE A 184 3.87 11.16 -3.06
CA PHE A 184 3.55 11.75 -4.36
C PHE A 184 2.09 11.49 -4.76
N ALA A 185 1.63 10.26 -4.68
CA ALA A 185 0.26 9.90 -5.04
C ALA A 185 -0.77 10.66 -4.19
N SER A 186 -0.58 10.68 -2.86
CA SER A 186 -1.46 11.41 -1.95
C SER A 186 -1.52 12.90 -2.29
N GLN A 187 -0.39 13.52 -2.59
CA GLN A 187 -0.32 14.92 -3.01
C GLN A 187 -0.96 15.13 -4.38
N PHE A 188 -0.68 14.23 -5.33
CA PHE A 188 -1.16 14.32 -6.71
C PHE A 188 -2.69 14.30 -6.78
N TRP A 189 -3.34 13.31 -6.14
CA TRP A 189 -4.80 13.22 -6.13
C TRP A 189 -5.46 14.29 -5.26
N THR A 190 -4.86 14.62 -4.11
CA THR A 190 -5.36 15.70 -3.26
C THR A 190 -5.35 17.04 -4.00
N SER A 191 -4.36 17.28 -4.86
CA SER A 191 -4.30 18.45 -5.71
C SER A 191 -5.16 18.34 -6.98
N GLY A 192 -5.94 17.26 -7.13
CA GLY A 192 -6.89 17.03 -8.23
C GLY A 192 -6.26 16.57 -9.54
N GLY A 193 -5.05 15.97 -9.48
CA GLY A 193 -4.52 15.16 -10.57
C GLY A 193 -5.30 13.86 -10.70
N THR A 194 -5.29 13.25 -11.88
CA THR A 194 -5.82 11.92 -12.16
C THR A 194 -4.90 11.20 -13.13
N ASP A 195 -4.83 9.89 -13.03
CA ASP A 195 -4.06 9.06 -13.96
C ASP A 195 -4.74 8.95 -15.33
N PHE A 196 -6.05 8.75 -15.32
CA PHE A 196 -6.89 8.75 -16.52
C PHE A 196 -8.10 9.68 -16.34
N ASP A 197 -8.59 10.21 -17.43
CA ASP A 197 -9.83 10.95 -17.47
C ASP A 197 -11.06 10.01 -17.57
N ARG A 198 -12.26 10.60 -17.60
CA ARG A 198 -13.53 9.85 -17.71
C ARG A 198 -13.69 9.08 -19.01
N THR A 199 -12.94 9.44 -20.04
CA THR A 199 -12.90 8.74 -21.34
C THR A 199 -11.83 7.67 -21.40
N ARG A 200 -11.11 7.46 -20.28
CA ARG A 200 -10.01 6.50 -20.11
C ARG A 200 -8.75 6.87 -20.90
N VAL A 201 -8.58 8.15 -21.20
CA VAL A 201 -7.35 8.70 -21.79
C VAL A 201 -6.42 9.12 -20.65
N CYS A 202 -5.11 8.84 -20.80
CA CYS A 202 -4.12 9.17 -19.79
C CYS A 202 -4.03 10.67 -19.54
N ALA A 203 -4.23 11.09 -18.29
CA ALA A 203 -4.36 12.47 -17.87
C ALA A 203 -3.15 13.02 -17.07
N ILE A 204 -2.07 12.25 -16.93
CA ILE A 204 -0.89 12.66 -16.14
C ILE A 204 -0.17 13.89 -16.68
N ALA A 205 -0.35 14.21 -17.95
CA ALA A 205 0.22 15.40 -18.62
C ALA A 205 -0.74 16.59 -18.67
N GLU A 206 -1.97 16.44 -18.21
CA GLU A 206 -2.94 17.54 -18.17
C GLU A 206 -2.44 18.70 -17.31
N PRO A 207 -2.85 19.96 -17.59
CA PRO A 207 -2.24 21.13 -16.96
C PRO A 207 -2.24 21.10 -15.44
N ARG A 208 -3.27 20.53 -14.80
CA ARG A 208 -3.35 20.42 -13.34
C ARG A 208 -2.38 19.34 -12.83
N ALA A 209 -2.42 18.16 -13.40
CA ALA A 209 -1.55 17.04 -13.07
C ALA A 209 -0.06 17.42 -13.23
N ARG A 210 0.27 18.08 -14.34
CA ARG A 210 1.61 18.58 -14.60
C ARG A 210 2.09 19.56 -13.52
N ARG A 211 1.32 20.63 -13.24
CA ARG A 211 1.70 21.61 -12.19
C ARG A 211 1.91 20.97 -10.83
N THR A 212 1.05 20.01 -10.50
CA THR A 212 1.16 19.24 -9.26
C THR A 212 2.47 18.43 -9.22
N THR A 213 2.80 17.73 -10.30
CA THR A 213 4.05 16.98 -10.43
C THR A 213 5.28 17.90 -10.37
N GLU A 214 5.27 19.02 -11.09
CA GLU A 214 6.35 20.00 -11.04
C GLU A 214 6.60 20.55 -9.63
N ALA A 215 5.53 20.91 -8.92
CA ALA A 215 5.63 21.41 -7.54
C ALA A 215 6.24 20.37 -6.60
N PHE A 216 5.81 19.10 -6.73
CA PHE A 216 6.34 18.00 -5.94
C PHE A 216 7.82 17.76 -6.24
N LEU A 217 8.21 17.63 -7.51
CA LEU A 217 9.60 17.35 -7.90
C LEU A 217 10.55 18.49 -7.51
N ARG A 218 10.13 19.75 -7.62
CA ARG A 218 10.92 20.90 -7.15
C ARG A 218 11.07 20.92 -5.63
N ALA A 219 10.02 20.56 -4.88
CA ALA A 219 10.11 20.43 -3.42
C ALA A 219 11.02 19.27 -3.02
N LEU A 220 10.94 18.15 -3.74
CA LEU A 220 11.79 16.98 -3.53
C LEU A 220 13.26 17.30 -3.76
N ALA A 221 13.61 17.98 -4.84
CA ALA A 221 14.97 18.41 -5.13
C ALA A 221 15.52 19.37 -4.06
N ALA A 222 14.68 20.26 -3.53
CA ALA A 222 15.09 21.25 -2.51
C ALA A 222 15.24 20.64 -1.12
N ALA A 223 14.34 19.75 -0.69
CA ALA A 223 14.21 19.34 0.71
C ALA A 223 14.03 17.82 0.94
N GLY A 224 13.91 17.02 -0.10
CA GLY A 224 13.80 15.55 -0.02
C GLY A 224 15.15 14.84 0.14
N PRO A 225 15.19 13.50 0.02
CA PRO A 225 16.42 12.73 0.04
C PRO A 225 17.41 13.17 -1.05
N THR A 226 18.69 13.27 -0.71
CA THR A 226 19.72 13.66 -1.69
C THR A 226 20.02 12.59 -2.72
N ASP A 227 19.74 11.34 -2.38
CA ASP A 227 19.90 10.15 -3.21
C ASP A 227 18.55 9.50 -3.53
N TRP A 228 17.53 10.31 -3.76
CA TRP A 228 16.14 9.88 -3.94
C TRP A 228 16.00 8.68 -4.91
N LEU A 229 16.76 8.64 -5.98
CA LEU A 229 16.70 7.56 -6.97
C LEU A 229 17.06 6.17 -6.41
N ASN A 230 17.65 6.10 -5.22
CA ASN A 230 18.02 4.86 -4.55
C ASN A 230 17.23 4.60 -3.26
N GLN A 231 16.28 5.46 -2.90
CA GLN A 231 15.54 5.35 -1.63
C GLN A 231 14.46 4.27 -1.69
N ARG A 232 14.77 3.10 -1.12
CA ARG A 232 13.80 2.02 -0.94
C ARG A 232 12.93 2.26 0.28
N TRP A 233 11.77 1.62 0.34
CA TRP A 233 10.78 1.83 1.38
C TRP A 233 11.31 1.54 2.80
N TYR A 234 12.02 0.43 3.01
CA TYR A 234 12.52 0.04 4.32
C TYR A 234 13.72 0.87 4.78
N GLU A 235 14.62 1.26 3.85
CA GLU A 235 15.75 2.16 4.15
C GLU A 235 15.23 3.54 4.56
N LEU A 236 14.22 4.03 3.85
CA LEU A 236 13.58 5.29 4.17
C LEU A 236 12.91 5.27 5.55
N ALA A 237 12.22 4.17 5.89
CA ALA A 237 11.62 4.00 7.22
C ALA A 237 12.69 4.04 8.32
N LEU A 238 13.82 3.35 8.15
CA LEU A 238 14.94 3.36 9.09
C LEU A 238 15.61 4.74 9.19
N ASP A 239 15.74 5.44 8.08
CA ASP A 239 16.30 6.79 8.04
C ASP A 239 15.39 7.81 8.75
N PHE A 240 14.07 7.70 8.58
CA PHE A 240 13.12 8.50 9.33
C PHE A 240 13.16 8.15 10.83
N ALA A 241 13.18 6.86 11.17
CA ALA A 241 13.33 6.37 12.53
C ALA A 241 14.68 6.77 13.19
N ALA A 242 15.69 7.11 12.39
CA ALA A 242 16.95 7.66 12.88
C ALA A 242 16.93 9.19 13.08
N GLY A 243 15.83 9.88 12.72
CA GLY A 243 15.68 11.35 12.83
C GLY A 243 16.36 12.13 11.71
N ARG A 244 16.55 11.52 10.53
CA ARG A 244 17.17 12.18 9.37
C ARG A 244 16.22 13.10 8.61
N TYR A 245 14.92 12.98 8.85
CA TYR A 245 13.85 13.75 8.21
C TYR A 245 12.88 14.30 9.25
N GLY A 246 12.27 15.45 8.97
CA GLY A 246 11.27 16.06 9.84
C GLY A 246 9.85 15.59 9.58
N LEU A 247 9.55 15.28 8.32
CA LEU A 247 8.22 14.96 7.82
C LEU A 247 8.25 13.73 6.91
N ILE A 248 7.16 12.95 6.90
CA ILE A 248 6.89 11.91 5.91
C ILE A 248 5.39 11.76 5.70
N VAL A 249 4.95 11.70 4.44
CA VAL A 249 3.61 11.22 4.08
C VAL A 249 3.80 9.90 3.33
N ASP A 250 3.56 8.80 4.02
CA ASP A 250 3.73 7.45 3.47
C ASP A 250 2.89 6.45 4.27
N SER A 251 3.11 5.17 4.01
CA SER A 251 2.40 4.07 4.65
C SER A 251 2.41 4.17 6.18
N ASP A 252 1.24 4.11 6.77
CA ASP A 252 1.05 4.03 8.20
C ASP A 252 1.59 2.71 8.80
N HIS A 253 1.85 1.70 7.96
CA HIS A 253 2.54 0.46 8.37
C HIS A 253 3.95 0.72 8.92
N TYR A 254 4.56 1.86 8.61
CA TYR A 254 5.87 2.24 9.16
C TYR A 254 5.89 2.40 10.67
N VAL A 255 4.75 2.49 11.35
CA VAL A 255 4.69 2.49 12.82
C VAL A 255 5.45 1.29 13.43
N ALA A 256 5.44 0.13 12.77
CA ALA A 256 6.20 -1.05 13.17
C ALA A 256 7.74 -0.83 13.22
N TYR A 257 8.23 0.12 12.44
CA TYR A 257 9.64 0.55 12.46
C TYR A 257 9.86 1.70 13.42
N PHE A 258 8.94 2.65 13.46
CA PHE A 258 9.06 3.88 14.23
C PHE A 258 8.98 3.65 15.74
N GLU A 259 8.15 2.68 16.16
CA GLU A 259 7.92 2.35 17.57
C GLU A 259 8.71 1.12 18.05
N ASP A 260 9.56 0.54 17.22
CA ASP A 260 10.47 -0.54 17.60
C ASP A 260 11.76 0.05 18.22
N ALA A 261 11.96 -0.15 19.54
CA ALA A 261 13.14 0.34 20.26
C ALA A 261 14.47 -0.21 19.73
N THR A 262 14.46 -1.31 18.96
CA THR A 262 15.67 -1.89 18.38
C THR A 262 16.04 -1.24 17.03
N LYS A 263 15.09 -0.56 16.39
CA LYS A 263 15.22 0.06 15.07
C LYS A 263 15.20 1.59 15.13
N SER A 264 14.42 2.17 16.07
CA SER A 264 14.12 3.58 16.10
C SER A 264 14.79 4.34 17.24
N LYS A 265 15.51 5.42 16.89
CA LYS A 265 15.95 6.44 17.84
C LYS A 265 14.84 7.44 18.18
N MET A 266 13.77 7.44 17.38
CA MET A 266 12.62 8.34 17.48
C MET A 266 11.41 7.69 18.15
N LYS A 267 11.53 6.47 18.69
CA LYS A 267 10.45 5.82 19.44
C LYS A 267 9.84 6.75 20.47
N GLY A 268 8.51 6.88 20.45
CA GLY A 268 7.75 7.76 21.34
C GLY A 268 7.94 9.27 21.10
N LYS A 269 8.62 9.65 19.99
CA LYS A 269 8.86 11.06 19.61
C LYS A 269 8.24 11.43 18.28
N ILE A 270 7.59 10.48 17.61
CA ILE A 270 6.90 10.67 16.34
C ILE A 270 5.43 10.92 16.64
N ALA A 271 4.86 11.92 15.98
CA ALA A 271 3.44 12.21 16.04
C ALA A 271 2.80 11.96 14.67
N TYR A 272 1.50 11.67 14.68
CA TYR A 272 0.76 11.26 13.48
C TYR A 272 -0.45 12.17 13.27
N ARG A 273 -0.74 12.50 12.00
CA ARG A 273 -1.93 13.24 11.57
C ARG A 273 -2.46 12.72 10.24
N LEU A 274 -3.65 13.15 9.88
CA LEU A 274 -4.14 13.02 8.53
C LEU A 274 -3.17 13.70 7.55
N PRO A 275 -3.03 13.20 6.30
CA PRO A 275 -2.16 13.83 5.32
C PRO A 275 -2.64 15.26 5.03
N PRO A 276 -1.75 16.13 4.50
CA PRO A 276 -2.11 17.50 4.20
C PRO A 276 -3.28 17.61 3.21
N ALA A 277 -4.15 18.57 3.44
CA ALA A 277 -5.29 18.86 2.57
C ALA A 277 -4.86 19.54 1.26
N GLY A 278 -5.72 19.43 0.26
CA GLY A 278 -5.64 20.21 -0.97
C GLY A 278 -6.13 21.64 -0.81
N GLU A 279 -6.09 22.42 -1.89
CA GLU A 279 -6.61 23.78 -1.93
C GLU A 279 -8.15 23.84 -1.72
N ASP A 280 -8.84 22.76 -2.07
CA ASP A 280 -10.28 22.57 -1.85
C ASP A 280 -10.63 22.15 -0.41
N GLY A 281 -9.64 22.01 0.45
CA GLY A 281 -9.79 21.49 1.82
C GLY A 281 -10.00 19.98 1.91
N ALA A 282 -10.08 19.28 0.79
CA ALA A 282 -10.24 17.84 0.79
C ALA A 282 -8.93 17.12 1.14
N ILE A 283 -9.05 16.04 1.90
CA ILE A 283 -7.95 15.13 2.20
C ILE A 283 -8.17 13.86 1.39
N ARG A 284 -7.16 13.43 0.66
CA ARG A 284 -7.14 12.15 -0.05
C ARG A 284 -5.91 11.37 0.37
N SER A 285 -6.13 10.11 0.68
CA SER A 285 -5.07 9.18 1.03
C SER A 285 -5.22 7.94 0.17
N ASN A 286 -4.12 7.43 -0.33
CA ASN A 286 -4.16 6.15 -1.02
C ASN A 286 -4.45 5.02 -0.02
N LEU A 287 -5.09 3.97 -0.50
CA LEU A 287 -5.33 2.71 0.21
C LEU A 287 -4.59 1.59 -0.50
N TRP A 288 -3.93 0.74 0.27
CA TRP A 288 -3.43 -0.52 -0.20
C TRP A 288 -3.98 -1.64 0.68
N SER A 289 -4.50 -2.70 0.09
CA SER A 289 -5.06 -3.86 0.79
C SER A 289 -4.22 -5.08 0.46
N TRP A 290 -3.33 -5.46 1.36
CA TRP A 290 -2.67 -6.75 1.27
C TRP A 290 -3.68 -7.85 1.55
N SER A 291 -3.71 -8.87 0.71
CA SER A 291 -4.80 -9.83 0.67
C SER A 291 -4.30 -11.22 0.30
N VAL A 292 -5.12 -12.24 0.54
CA VAL A 292 -4.89 -13.59 0.05
C VAL A 292 -5.86 -13.91 -1.08
N VAL A 293 -5.35 -14.59 -2.10
CA VAL A 293 -6.04 -14.96 -3.32
C VAL A 293 -6.05 -16.48 -3.44
N MET A 294 -7.17 -17.04 -3.86
CA MET A 294 -7.25 -18.43 -4.29
C MET A 294 -6.88 -18.53 -5.78
N ASN A 295 -5.95 -19.41 -6.11
CA ASN A 295 -5.62 -19.69 -7.50
C ASN A 295 -6.76 -20.46 -8.19
N SER A 296 -7.26 -19.96 -9.31
CA SER A 296 -8.28 -20.62 -10.11
C SER A 296 -7.87 -22.05 -10.58
N ARG A 297 -6.57 -22.29 -10.68
CA ARG A 297 -5.98 -23.58 -11.08
C ARG A 297 -5.77 -24.55 -9.92
N SER A 298 -6.08 -24.15 -8.68
CA SER A 298 -6.07 -25.07 -7.55
C SER A 298 -7.00 -26.25 -7.78
N LEU A 299 -6.49 -27.45 -7.59
CA LEU A 299 -7.28 -28.68 -7.62
C LEU A 299 -7.92 -29.00 -6.25
N ASN A 300 -7.59 -28.21 -5.22
CA ASN A 300 -8.00 -28.39 -3.84
C ASN A 300 -8.80 -27.20 -3.31
N LYS A 301 -9.70 -26.62 -4.10
CA LYS A 301 -10.36 -25.33 -3.80
C LYS A 301 -11.09 -25.32 -2.45
N ASP A 302 -11.72 -26.40 -2.04
CA ASP A 302 -12.40 -26.47 -0.74
C ASP A 302 -11.39 -26.40 0.41
N ALA A 303 -10.29 -27.16 0.34
CA ALA A 303 -9.22 -27.09 1.34
C ALA A 303 -8.47 -25.74 1.30
N ALA A 304 -8.31 -25.14 0.13
CA ALA A 304 -7.77 -23.80 -0.02
C ALA A 304 -8.67 -22.74 0.64
N TRP A 305 -10.01 -22.92 0.55
CA TRP A 305 -10.93 -22.05 1.27
C TRP A 305 -10.84 -22.24 2.79
N GLU A 306 -10.77 -23.48 3.28
CA GLU A 306 -10.55 -23.72 4.72
C GLU A 306 -9.26 -23.06 5.23
N PHE A 307 -8.20 -23.10 4.40
CA PHE A 307 -6.97 -22.36 4.73
C PHE A 307 -7.18 -20.84 4.75
N ILE A 308 -7.90 -20.29 3.77
CA ILE A 308 -8.23 -18.85 3.74
C ILE A 308 -9.07 -18.46 4.97
N GLU A 309 -10.11 -19.22 5.32
CA GLU A 309 -10.91 -18.98 6.52
C GLU A 309 -10.06 -18.95 7.80
N TRP A 310 -9.14 -19.91 7.95
CA TRP A 310 -8.22 -19.94 9.08
C TRP A 310 -7.29 -18.75 9.08
N ALA A 311 -6.63 -18.49 7.95
CA ALA A 311 -5.58 -17.47 7.80
C ALA A 311 -6.12 -16.02 7.83
N THR A 312 -7.43 -15.84 7.58
CA THR A 312 -8.11 -14.54 7.63
C THR A 312 -9.18 -14.48 8.72
N GLY A 313 -9.26 -15.54 9.54
CA GLY A 313 -10.16 -15.61 10.69
C GLY A 313 -9.79 -14.59 11.77
N ARG A 314 -10.76 -14.26 12.62
CA ARG A 314 -10.62 -13.25 13.69
C ARG A 314 -9.42 -13.52 14.59
N ASP A 315 -9.28 -14.76 15.06
CA ASP A 315 -8.22 -15.14 16.01
C ASP A 315 -6.83 -15.06 15.37
N PHE A 316 -6.71 -15.48 14.11
CA PHE A 316 -5.43 -15.45 13.41
C PHE A 316 -5.01 -14.00 13.09
N LEU A 317 -5.91 -13.18 12.54
CA LEU A 317 -5.58 -11.77 12.22
C LEU A 317 -5.30 -10.96 13.48
N MET A 318 -6.02 -11.19 14.57
CA MET A 318 -5.71 -10.56 15.85
C MET A 318 -4.32 -10.96 16.36
N ARG A 319 -3.94 -12.24 16.24
CA ARG A 319 -2.60 -12.70 16.61
C ARG A 319 -1.53 -12.05 15.74
N SER A 320 -1.70 -12.05 14.42
CA SER A 320 -0.73 -11.47 13.49
C SER A 320 -0.54 -9.97 13.71
N ALA A 321 -1.59 -9.26 14.16
CA ALA A 321 -1.50 -7.84 14.51
C ALA A 321 -0.46 -7.59 15.62
N PHE A 322 -0.34 -8.49 16.59
CA PHE A 322 0.69 -8.40 17.66
C PHE A 322 2.06 -8.96 17.25
N GLU A 323 2.17 -9.54 16.09
CA GLU A 323 3.41 -10.06 15.50
C GLU A 323 4.02 -9.14 14.44
N GLY A 324 3.50 -7.92 14.30
CA GLY A 324 3.99 -6.89 13.38
C GLY A 324 3.04 -6.53 12.23
N ASN A 325 1.91 -7.24 12.06
CA ASN A 325 0.86 -6.91 11.10
C ASN A 325 -0.06 -5.83 11.69
N MET A 326 0.47 -4.60 11.84
CA MET A 326 -0.06 -3.55 12.73
C MET A 326 -1.34 -2.86 12.23
N ASN A 327 -1.76 -3.08 10.98
CA ASN A 327 -2.95 -2.45 10.39
C ASN A 327 -4.07 -3.50 10.20
N PRO A 328 -4.83 -3.79 11.24
CA PRO A 328 -5.86 -4.82 11.22
C PRO A 328 -6.94 -4.56 10.17
N THR A 329 -7.40 -5.62 9.53
CA THR A 329 -8.49 -5.56 8.55
C THR A 329 -9.87 -5.83 9.14
N ARG A 330 -9.94 -6.28 10.40
CA ARG A 330 -11.18 -6.58 11.12
C ARG A 330 -11.46 -5.56 12.23
N ARG A 331 -12.72 -5.12 12.34
CA ARG A 331 -13.17 -4.18 13.39
C ARG A 331 -12.93 -4.72 14.79
N SER A 332 -13.20 -6.02 15.00
CA SER A 332 -13.00 -6.67 16.31
C SER A 332 -11.56 -6.55 16.83
N THR A 333 -10.56 -6.47 15.94
CA THR A 333 -9.17 -6.25 16.34
C THR A 333 -8.96 -4.79 16.77
N TRP A 334 -9.47 -3.82 15.98
CA TRP A 334 -9.41 -2.40 16.31
C TRP A 334 -10.11 -2.06 17.62
N ASP A 335 -11.22 -2.77 17.93
CA ASP A 335 -12.03 -2.55 19.14
C ASP A 335 -11.51 -3.34 20.36
N SER A 336 -10.51 -4.20 20.18
CA SER A 336 -9.97 -4.98 21.31
C SER A 336 -9.19 -4.10 22.27
N SER A 337 -9.45 -4.24 23.58
CA SER A 337 -8.72 -3.51 24.64
C SER A 337 -7.21 -3.71 24.52
N ARG A 338 -6.79 -4.95 24.22
CA ARG A 338 -5.38 -5.29 24.06
C ARG A 338 -4.71 -4.53 22.90
N PHE A 339 -5.40 -4.37 21.75
CA PHE A 339 -4.87 -3.60 20.61
C PHE A 339 -4.79 -2.12 20.97
N LEU A 340 -5.85 -1.57 21.56
CA LEU A 340 -5.91 -0.17 21.99
C LEU A 340 -4.85 0.16 23.05
N GLU A 341 -4.62 -0.73 24.02
CA GLU A 341 -3.55 -0.59 25.01
C GLU A 341 -2.16 -0.56 24.32
N THR A 342 -1.91 -1.48 23.38
CA THR A 342 -0.64 -1.50 22.63
C THR A 342 -0.45 -0.24 21.80
N ALA A 343 -1.50 0.20 21.11
CA ALA A 343 -1.45 1.38 20.25
C ALA A 343 -1.45 2.71 21.02
N SER A 344 -1.81 2.72 22.31
CA SER A 344 -1.82 3.93 23.13
C SER A 344 -0.43 4.56 23.30
N ASP A 345 0.63 3.75 23.21
CA ASP A 345 2.02 4.20 23.29
C ASP A 345 2.49 4.90 21.98
N TRP A 346 1.68 4.83 20.91
CA TRP A 346 2.02 5.37 19.58
C TRP A 346 1.32 6.72 19.30
N GLY A 347 1.02 7.50 20.34
CA GLY A 347 0.34 8.79 20.22
C GLY A 347 -1.01 8.66 19.50
N ASP A 348 -1.27 9.53 18.51
CA ASP A 348 -2.54 9.57 17.76
C ASP A 348 -2.62 8.52 16.62
N PHE A 349 -1.64 7.63 16.48
CA PHE A 349 -1.56 6.69 15.36
C PHE A 349 -2.86 5.91 15.12
N ALA A 350 -3.35 5.21 16.15
CA ALA A 350 -4.53 4.35 16.00
C ALA A 350 -5.78 5.11 15.54
N ALA A 351 -6.00 6.32 16.12
CA ALA A 351 -7.13 7.17 15.74
C ALA A 351 -7.01 7.68 14.29
N VAL A 352 -5.79 8.06 13.88
CA VAL A 352 -5.51 8.54 12.52
C VAL A 352 -5.64 7.41 11.49
N ALA A 353 -5.01 6.27 11.73
CA ALA A 353 -5.03 5.13 10.81
C ALA A 353 -6.45 4.56 10.65
N ARG A 354 -7.19 4.42 11.76
CA ARG A 354 -8.59 3.97 11.72
C ARG A 354 -9.46 4.93 10.91
N LYS A 355 -9.35 6.24 11.16
CA LYS A 355 -10.12 7.24 10.40
C LYS A 355 -9.78 7.22 8.92
N LEU A 356 -8.51 7.03 8.58
CA LEU A 356 -8.09 6.93 7.18
C LEU A 356 -8.74 5.73 6.50
N VAL A 357 -8.60 4.53 7.05
CA VAL A 357 -9.09 3.31 6.40
C VAL A 357 -10.60 3.19 6.37
N GLU A 358 -11.30 3.74 7.37
CA GLU A 358 -12.78 3.69 7.43
C GLU A 358 -13.45 4.77 6.57
N GLU A 359 -12.88 5.99 6.49
CA GLU A 359 -13.60 7.18 5.99
C GLU A 359 -12.95 7.85 4.77
N ILE A 360 -11.62 7.78 4.61
CA ILE A 360 -10.89 8.69 3.71
C ILE A 360 -10.11 7.95 2.63
N ALA A 361 -9.39 6.88 3.01
CA ALA A 361 -8.46 6.23 2.10
C ALA A 361 -9.18 5.40 1.04
N GLU A 362 -8.78 5.58 -0.21
CA GLU A 362 -9.31 4.87 -1.37
C GLU A 362 -8.18 4.52 -2.33
N ILE A 363 -8.39 3.48 -3.13
CA ILE A 363 -7.53 3.22 -4.27
C ILE A 363 -7.89 4.26 -5.34
N GLN A 364 -7.00 5.20 -5.56
CA GLN A 364 -7.25 6.37 -6.43
C GLN A 364 -6.96 6.10 -7.91
N VAL A 365 -6.18 5.06 -8.19
CA VAL A 365 -5.83 4.70 -9.56
C VAL A 365 -7.00 4.05 -10.29
N MET A 366 -7.10 4.29 -11.60
CA MET A 366 -8.16 3.69 -12.41
C MET A 366 -7.86 2.20 -12.65
N PRO A 367 -8.75 1.27 -12.25
CA PRO A 367 -8.49 -0.16 -12.36
C PRO A 367 -8.34 -0.60 -13.82
N CYS A 368 -7.21 -1.26 -14.13
CA CYS A 368 -7.00 -1.94 -15.40
C CYS A 368 -6.05 -3.15 -15.22
N VAL A 369 -6.16 -4.12 -16.13
CA VAL A 369 -5.43 -5.38 -16.04
C VAL A 369 -3.91 -5.19 -16.05
N ASN A 370 -3.40 -4.22 -16.81
CA ASN A 370 -1.97 -3.96 -16.95
C ASN A 370 -1.49 -2.72 -16.19
N TYR A 371 -2.15 -2.37 -15.07
CA TYR A 371 -1.80 -1.16 -14.33
C TYR A 371 -0.34 -1.14 -13.82
N ILE A 372 0.27 -2.28 -13.57
CA ILE A 372 1.70 -2.34 -13.21
C ILE A 372 2.59 -1.75 -14.31
N ASP A 373 2.29 -2.00 -15.58
CA ASP A 373 3.06 -1.43 -16.69
C ASP A 373 2.79 0.08 -16.83
N VAL A 374 1.55 0.52 -16.61
CA VAL A 374 1.19 1.94 -16.49
C VAL A 374 2.01 2.61 -15.38
N ALA A 375 2.01 2.02 -14.19
CA ALA A 375 2.74 2.53 -13.04
C ALA A 375 4.25 2.58 -13.27
N ARG A 376 4.85 1.56 -13.89
CA ARG A 376 6.27 1.56 -14.29
C ARG A 376 6.60 2.71 -15.24
N ARG A 377 5.74 2.91 -16.24
CA ARG A 377 5.97 3.97 -17.23
C ARG A 377 5.84 5.35 -16.60
N TRP A 378 4.85 5.56 -15.74
CA TRP A 378 4.69 6.81 -15.01
C TRP A 378 5.83 7.05 -14.02
N THR A 379 6.20 6.04 -13.24
CA THR A 379 7.38 6.13 -12.33
C THR A 379 8.62 6.54 -13.11
N ARG A 380 8.89 5.92 -14.27
CA ARG A 380 10.04 6.29 -15.11
C ARG A 380 10.00 7.76 -15.52
N ALA A 381 8.83 8.26 -15.92
CA ALA A 381 8.68 9.66 -16.28
C ALA A 381 8.95 10.62 -15.10
N LEU A 382 8.57 10.23 -13.87
CA LEU A 382 8.90 11.00 -12.66
C LEU A 382 10.41 11.05 -12.39
N LEU A 383 11.11 9.93 -12.58
CA LEU A 383 12.56 9.84 -12.39
C LEU A 383 13.29 10.69 -13.43
N ASP A 384 12.90 10.59 -14.71
CA ASP A 384 13.48 11.36 -15.80
C ASP A 384 13.21 12.88 -15.60
N ALA A 385 11.97 13.24 -15.20
CA ALA A 385 11.61 14.61 -14.89
C ALA A 385 12.30 15.17 -13.65
N TYR A 386 12.63 14.35 -12.66
CA TYR A 386 13.43 14.78 -11.52
C TYR A 386 14.86 15.14 -11.89
N GLN A 387 15.45 14.43 -12.86
CA GLN A 387 16.79 14.71 -13.36
C GLN A 387 16.84 15.94 -14.28
N ASP A 388 15.71 16.30 -14.89
CA ASP A 388 15.55 17.46 -15.78
C ASP A 388 14.23 18.19 -15.49
N LEU A 389 14.25 19.02 -14.43
CA LEU A 389 13.08 19.76 -13.94
C LEU A 389 12.54 20.81 -14.93
N ASP A 390 13.29 21.15 -15.96
CA ASP A 390 12.82 22.09 -17.01
C ASP A 390 12.05 21.37 -18.13
N SER A 391 12.17 20.05 -18.21
CA SER A 391 11.50 19.21 -19.22
C SER A 391 10.35 18.34 -18.66
N VAL A 392 9.83 18.63 -17.47
CA VAL A 392 8.76 17.85 -16.81
C VAL A 392 7.57 17.64 -17.76
N GLU A 393 7.10 18.68 -18.47
CA GLU A 393 6.00 18.59 -19.42
C GLU A 393 6.28 17.59 -20.55
N SER A 394 7.47 17.61 -21.10
CA SER A 394 7.88 16.71 -22.17
C SER A 394 7.89 15.26 -21.72
N HIS A 395 8.47 14.97 -20.55
CA HIS A 395 8.50 13.63 -19.97
C HIS A 395 7.10 13.08 -19.70
N LEU A 396 6.22 13.91 -19.11
CA LEU A 396 4.84 13.49 -18.84
C LEU A 396 4.02 13.28 -20.11
N ARG A 397 4.16 14.13 -21.15
CA ARG A 397 3.47 13.96 -22.42
C ARG A 397 3.90 12.69 -23.15
N THR A 398 5.19 12.41 -23.19
CA THR A 398 5.72 11.17 -23.78
C THR A 398 5.17 9.95 -23.02
N ALA A 399 5.22 9.98 -21.69
CA ALA A 399 4.69 8.88 -20.89
C ALA A 399 3.18 8.70 -21.06
N ALA A 400 2.41 9.80 -21.16
CA ALA A 400 0.96 9.72 -21.35
C ALA A 400 0.61 9.04 -22.68
N ALA A 401 1.31 9.38 -23.77
CA ALA A 401 1.10 8.73 -25.06
C ALA A 401 1.43 7.23 -25.00
N GLU A 402 2.56 6.86 -24.40
CA GLU A 402 2.95 5.46 -24.26
C GLU A 402 2.00 4.67 -23.33
N ILE A 403 1.47 5.31 -22.27
CA ILE A 403 0.46 4.71 -21.40
C ILE A 403 -0.84 4.49 -22.17
N ASP A 404 -1.26 5.44 -23.01
CA ASP A 404 -2.45 5.26 -23.85
C ASP A 404 -2.32 4.08 -24.81
N GLU A 405 -1.14 3.89 -25.44
CA GLU A 405 -0.84 2.71 -26.26
C GLU A 405 -0.88 1.40 -25.43
N LEU A 406 -0.36 1.41 -24.20
CA LEU A 406 -0.36 0.25 -23.30
C LEU A 406 -1.78 -0.22 -22.95
N VAL A 407 -2.72 0.71 -22.77
CA VAL A 407 -4.08 0.38 -22.32
C VAL A 407 -5.09 0.26 -23.48
N ASP A 408 -4.74 0.65 -24.70
CA ASP A 408 -5.66 0.73 -25.83
C ASP A 408 -6.42 -0.59 -26.09
N ARG A 409 -5.74 -1.72 -25.97
CA ARG A 409 -6.34 -3.07 -26.14
C ARG A 409 -7.37 -3.45 -25.05
N TYR A 410 -7.48 -2.67 -23.98
CA TYR A 410 -8.38 -2.93 -22.84
C TYR A 410 -9.54 -1.92 -22.76
N ARG A 411 -9.54 -0.88 -23.63
CA ARG A 411 -10.65 0.09 -23.76
C ARG A 411 -11.84 -0.53 -24.49
#